data_81c868a04515cb69dd65af1cfbec15b7
#
_entry.id   81c868a04515cb69dd65af1cfbec15b7
#
_cell.length_a   1.000
_cell.length_b   1.000
_cell.length_c   1.000
_cell.angle_alpha   90.00
_cell.angle_beta   90.00
_cell.angle_gamma   90.00
#
_symmetry.space_group_name_H-M   'P 1'
#
loop_
_entity.id
_entity.type
_entity.pdbx_description
1 polymer ?
#
loop_
_entity_poly.entity_id
_entity_poly.type
_entity_poly.pdbx_seq_one_letter_code
_entity_poly.pdbx_strand_id
1 'polypeptide(L)'
;MNSEWAVRRLAADDVALIRGLDRSEHVGFQYRVVDGQLERVPAVMAEVPAWDPSGSGPHSVSAQIDFCTSVLAVGGVLLGSLEGETPAGLAIVHPAFEPPLAWLAYLHVSRPYRRRGVAQSLWEAAVDIAVVAGAERIYVSATPTESAVGFYLRQGCRLADPVHPELFSAEPEDIHLVCSLL
;
A
#
# COMPACT_ATOMS: atom_id res chain seq x y z
N MET A 1 -5.58 -17.43 17.98
CA MET A 1 -6.59 -16.35 17.98
C MET A 1 -6.05 -15.27 17.04
N ASN A 2 -6.63 -15.17 15.83
CA ASN A 2 -6.32 -14.03 14.96
C ASN A 2 -6.86 -12.79 15.68
N SER A 3 -5.97 -11.92 16.10
CA SER A 3 -6.34 -10.60 16.59
C SER A 3 -6.80 -9.83 15.33
N GLU A 4 -8.09 -9.81 15.09
CA GLU A 4 -8.68 -9.01 14.04
C GLU A 4 -8.57 -7.53 14.46
N TRP A 5 -7.75 -6.79 13.75
CA TRP A 5 -7.59 -5.36 13.99
C TRP A 5 -8.83 -4.62 13.51
N ALA A 6 -9.42 -3.83 14.38
CA ALA A 6 -10.52 -2.98 13.98
C ALA A 6 -10.05 -1.96 12.94
N VAL A 7 -10.64 -2.01 11.75
CA VAL A 7 -10.42 -1.03 10.68
C VAL A 7 -11.61 -0.09 10.62
N ARG A 8 -11.34 1.19 10.49
CA ARG A 8 -12.38 2.22 10.34
C ARG A 8 -12.06 3.15 9.18
N ARG A 9 -13.10 3.63 8.54
CA ARG A 9 -12.97 4.73 7.59
C ARG A 9 -12.65 6.00 8.36
N LEU A 10 -11.65 6.72 7.91
CA LEU A 10 -11.16 7.97 8.49
C LEU A 10 -11.62 9.16 7.64
N ALA A 11 -11.62 10.35 8.24
CA ALA A 11 -11.83 11.59 7.50
C ALA A 11 -10.59 11.95 6.65
N ALA A 12 -10.76 12.77 5.62
CA ALA A 12 -9.64 13.16 4.76
C ALA A 12 -8.53 13.87 5.55
N ASP A 13 -8.87 14.67 6.56
CA ASP A 13 -7.91 15.40 7.39
C ASP A 13 -7.06 14.45 8.26
N ASP A 14 -7.55 13.23 8.54
CA ASP A 14 -6.80 12.22 9.29
C ASP A 14 -5.60 11.67 8.50
N VAL A 15 -5.41 12.07 7.24
CA VAL A 15 -4.20 11.77 6.46
C VAL A 15 -2.93 12.22 7.18
N ALA A 16 -3.02 13.22 8.04
CA ALA A 16 -1.92 13.68 8.90
C ALA A 16 -1.38 12.60 9.85
N LEU A 17 -2.15 11.52 10.12
CA LEU A 17 -1.71 10.36 10.91
C LEU A 17 -0.50 9.64 10.29
N ILE A 18 -0.22 9.85 8.98
CA ILE A 18 1.01 9.37 8.32
C ILE A 18 2.27 9.79 9.09
N ARG A 19 2.25 10.94 9.77
CA ARG A 19 3.37 11.43 10.60
C ARG A 19 3.76 10.46 11.72
N GLY A 20 2.82 9.64 12.18
CA GLY A 20 3.02 8.66 13.24
C GLY A 20 3.42 7.27 12.76
N LEU A 21 3.53 7.04 11.44
CA LEU A 21 3.92 5.75 10.90
C LEU A 21 5.44 5.61 10.81
N ASP A 22 5.97 4.53 11.36
CA ASP A 22 7.36 4.11 11.15
C ASP A 22 7.43 3.07 10.03
N ARG A 23 7.85 3.51 8.83
CA ARG A 23 8.03 2.62 7.69
C ARG A 23 9.37 1.90 7.69
N SER A 24 10.29 2.22 8.59
CA SER A 24 11.64 1.66 8.58
C SER A 24 11.63 0.14 8.58
N GLU A 25 12.55 -0.47 7.81
CA GLU A 25 12.56 -1.91 7.58
C GLU A 25 13.96 -2.41 7.24
N HIS A 26 14.29 -3.59 7.76
CA HIS A 26 15.43 -4.36 7.25
C HIS A 26 14.96 -5.26 6.11
N VAL A 27 15.62 -5.18 4.96
CA VAL A 27 15.29 -5.91 3.73
C VAL A 27 16.41 -6.88 3.39
N GLY A 28 16.17 -8.18 3.49
CA GLY A 28 17.13 -9.22 3.15
C GLY A 28 17.26 -9.43 1.65
N PHE A 29 16.15 -9.40 0.92
CA PHE A 29 16.11 -9.44 -0.54
C PHE A 29 14.97 -8.58 -1.08
N GLN A 30 15.05 -8.28 -2.36
CA GLN A 30 14.00 -7.56 -3.09
C GLN A 30 13.56 -8.35 -4.32
N TYR A 31 12.45 -7.94 -4.90
CA TYR A 31 11.96 -8.47 -6.16
C TYR A 31 12.34 -7.57 -7.33
N ARG A 32 12.50 -8.19 -8.49
CA ARG A 32 12.68 -7.53 -9.79
C ARG A 32 11.89 -8.30 -10.84
N VAL A 33 11.38 -7.59 -11.84
CA VAL A 33 10.77 -8.24 -13.01
C VAL A 33 11.83 -8.42 -14.09
N VAL A 34 12.03 -9.65 -14.52
CA VAL A 34 12.95 -10.03 -15.60
C VAL A 34 12.19 -10.94 -16.56
N ASP A 35 12.13 -10.56 -17.83
CA ASP A 35 11.43 -11.31 -18.87
C ASP A 35 9.98 -11.68 -18.49
N GLY A 36 9.27 -10.76 -17.84
CA GLY A 36 7.89 -10.93 -17.37
C GLY A 36 7.73 -11.85 -16.15
N GLN A 37 8.81 -12.19 -15.45
CA GLN A 37 8.79 -13.03 -14.26
C GLN A 37 9.37 -12.31 -13.05
N LEU A 38 8.86 -12.66 -11.86
CA LEU A 38 9.41 -12.15 -10.59
C LEU A 38 10.65 -12.96 -10.20
N GLU A 39 11.75 -12.26 -10.07
CA GLU A 39 12.99 -12.80 -9.52
C GLU A 39 13.32 -12.20 -8.16
N ARG A 40 13.85 -13.02 -7.27
CA ARG A 40 14.41 -12.57 -5.99
C ARG A 40 15.88 -12.23 -6.19
N VAL A 41 16.26 -11.03 -5.80
CA VAL A 41 17.64 -10.56 -5.87
C VAL A 41 18.08 -10.01 -4.50
N PRO A 42 19.38 -10.01 -4.17
CA PRO A 42 19.85 -9.34 -2.96
C PRO A 42 19.33 -7.90 -2.89
N ALA A 43 18.94 -7.44 -1.71
CA ALA A 43 18.48 -6.07 -1.55
C ALA A 43 19.60 -5.07 -1.89
N VAL A 44 19.27 -4.06 -2.71
CA VAL A 44 20.20 -2.96 -3.03
C VAL A 44 20.45 -2.11 -1.79
N MET A 45 19.41 -1.94 -0.97
CA MET A 45 19.48 -1.23 0.30
C MET A 45 18.91 -2.13 1.40
N ALA A 46 19.80 -2.61 2.27
CA ALA A 46 19.42 -3.54 3.35
C ALA A 46 18.57 -2.85 4.44
N GLU A 47 18.68 -1.54 4.59
CA GLU A 47 17.92 -0.76 5.56
C GLU A 47 17.09 0.31 4.84
N VAL A 48 15.78 0.19 4.89
CA VAL A 48 14.85 1.23 4.48
C VAL A 48 14.65 2.17 5.66
N PRO A 49 15.01 3.46 5.55
CA PRO A 49 14.83 4.42 6.65
C PRO A 49 13.35 4.79 6.84
N ALA A 50 13.03 5.37 8.00
CA ALA A 50 11.77 6.11 8.17
C ALA A 50 11.68 7.24 7.14
N TRP A 51 10.46 7.74 6.90
CA TRP A 51 10.32 8.96 6.10
C TRP A 51 10.98 10.14 6.79
N ASP A 52 11.59 11.02 5.99
CA ASP A 52 12.14 12.27 6.49
C ASP A 52 11.01 13.17 7.03
N PRO A 53 10.99 13.48 8.34
CA PRO A 53 9.91 14.25 8.95
C PRO A 53 9.94 15.74 8.59
N SER A 54 11.08 16.26 8.13
CA SER A 54 11.34 17.69 7.88
C SER A 54 11.69 18.01 6.43
N GLY A 55 11.97 16.99 5.62
CA GLY A 55 12.36 17.16 4.21
C GLY A 55 11.19 17.41 3.28
N SER A 56 11.52 17.72 2.02
CA SER A 56 10.58 17.93 0.93
C SER A 56 10.78 16.97 -0.25
N GLY A 57 11.69 16.02 -0.11
CA GLY A 57 11.95 15.01 -1.14
C GLY A 57 10.87 13.93 -1.20
N PRO A 58 10.92 13.02 -2.20
CA PRO A 58 9.90 11.98 -2.42
C PRO A 58 9.75 11.01 -1.24
N HIS A 59 10.76 10.90 -0.39
CA HIS A 59 10.74 10.08 0.83
C HIS A 59 10.48 10.89 2.10
N SER A 60 9.90 12.09 1.99
CA SER A 60 9.48 12.90 3.12
C SER A 60 8.04 12.61 3.54
N VAL A 61 7.73 12.88 4.80
CA VAL A 61 6.37 12.79 5.33
C VAL A 61 5.43 13.73 4.57
N SER A 62 5.87 14.95 4.23
CA SER A 62 5.07 15.91 3.47
C SER A 62 4.69 15.36 2.09
N ALA A 63 5.64 14.79 1.35
CA ALA A 63 5.35 14.21 0.04
C ALA A 63 4.34 13.04 0.12
N GLN A 64 4.42 12.22 1.17
CA GLN A 64 3.44 11.14 1.38
C GLN A 64 2.04 11.70 1.68
N ILE A 65 1.95 12.74 2.51
CA ILE A 65 0.67 13.41 2.80
C ILE A 65 0.10 14.05 1.54
N ASP A 66 0.90 14.76 0.75
CA ASP A 66 0.47 15.42 -0.49
C ASP A 66 -0.05 14.39 -1.51
N PHE A 67 0.68 13.30 -1.70
CA PHE A 67 0.24 12.19 -2.55
C PHE A 67 -1.11 11.63 -2.07
N CYS A 68 -1.20 11.24 -0.81
CA CYS A 68 -2.42 10.68 -0.24
C CYS A 68 -3.60 11.66 -0.33
N THR A 69 -3.37 12.95 -0.06
CA THR A 69 -4.39 13.99 -0.18
C THR A 69 -4.91 14.09 -1.61
N SER A 70 -4.02 14.00 -2.61
CA SER A 70 -4.42 14.03 -4.02
C SER A 70 -5.33 12.87 -4.41
N VAL A 71 -5.04 11.66 -3.91
CA VAL A 71 -5.88 10.48 -4.16
C VAL A 71 -7.24 10.61 -3.46
N LEU A 72 -7.27 11.13 -2.23
CA LEU A 72 -8.53 11.36 -1.50
C LEU A 72 -9.41 12.39 -2.21
N ALA A 73 -8.83 13.43 -2.80
CA ALA A 73 -9.55 14.47 -3.51
C ALA A 73 -10.30 13.96 -4.77
N VAL A 74 -9.86 12.84 -5.36
CA VAL A 74 -10.47 12.26 -6.57
C VAL A 74 -11.32 11.01 -6.29
N GLY A 75 -11.64 10.73 -5.03
CA GLY A 75 -12.54 9.63 -4.65
C GLY A 75 -11.88 8.49 -3.88
N GLY A 76 -10.63 8.65 -3.46
CA GLY A 76 -9.98 7.73 -2.54
C GLY A 76 -10.69 7.65 -1.18
N VAL A 77 -10.60 6.51 -0.54
CA VAL A 77 -11.12 6.24 0.80
C VAL A 77 -9.98 5.93 1.74
N LEU A 78 -9.84 6.72 2.81
CA LEU A 78 -8.83 6.51 3.85
C LEU A 78 -9.34 5.53 4.89
N LEU A 79 -8.54 4.50 5.15
CA LEU A 79 -8.75 3.47 6.16
C LEU A 79 -7.64 3.51 7.19
N GLY A 80 -7.98 3.29 8.45
CA GLY A 80 -7.00 3.22 9.51
C GLY A 80 -7.30 2.14 10.54
N SER A 81 -6.21 1.57 11.05
CA SER A 81 -6.19 0.73 12.24
C SER A 81 -5.32 1.42 13.28
N LEU A 82 -5.87 1.69 14.45
CA LEU A 82 -5.20 2.48 15.50
C LEU A 82 -5.20 1.72 16.83
N GLU A 83 -4.14 1.93 17.60
CA GLU A 83 -4.06 1.55 19.01
C GLU A 83 -4.15 2.84 19.84
N GLY A 84 -5.35 3.11 20.41
CA GLY A 84 -5.66 4.42 20.94
C GLY A 84 -5.64 5.50 19.85
N GLU A 85 -4.75 6.48 19.96
CA GLU A 85 -4.55 7.52 18.95
C GLU A 85 -3.37 7.23 18.01
N THR A 86 -2.61 6.16 18.27
CA THR A 86 -1.42 5.81 17.50
C THR A 86 -1.79 5.01 16.26
N PRO A 87 -1.40 5.42 15.05
CA PRO A 87 -1.67 4.66 13.83
C PRO A 87 -0.82 3.39 13.79
N ALA A 88 -1.49 2.24 13.87
CA ALA A 88 -0.86 0.94 13.62
C ALA A 88 -0.65 0.70 12.13
N GLY A 89 -1.58 1.16 11.30
CA GLY A 89 -1.49 1.12 9.85
C GLY A 89 -2.57 1.97 9.19
N LEU A 90 -2.28 2.42 7.97
CA LEU A 90 -3.18 3.20 7.12
C LEU A 90 -3.21 2.60 5.71
N ALA A 91 -4.36 2.70 5.05
CA ALA A 91 -4.52 2.38 3.65
C ALA A 91 -5.41 3.40 2.94
N ILE A 92 -5.19 3.58 1.64
CA ILE A 92 -6.07 4.36 0.77
C ILE A 92 -6.42 3.49 -0.44
N VAL A 93 -7.71 3.27 -0.64
CA VAL A 93 -8.24 2.61 -1.83
C VAL A 93 -9.05 3.61 -2.64
N HIS A 94 -8.81 3.66 -3.95
CA HIS A 94 -9.66 4.34 -4.92
C HIS A 94 -10.56 3.28 -5.56
N PRO A 95 -11.80 3.10 -5.06
CA PRO A 95 -12.62 1.95 -5.43
C PRO A 95 -13.15 2.00 -6.86
N ALA A 96 -13.29 3.18 -7.43
CA ALA A 96 -13.75 3.42 -8.80
C ALA A 96 -12.68 4.15 -9.63
N PHE A 97 -11.43 3.71 -9.53
CA PHE A 97 -10.30 4.33 -10.22
C PHE A 97 -10.48 4.35 -11.74
N GLU A 98 -10.61 3.19 -12.35
CA GLU A 98 -10.99 2.97 -13.75
C GLU A 98 -11.90 1.75 -13.85
N PRO A 99 -13.21 1.89 -13.57
CA PRO A 99 -14.09 0.73 -13.46
C PRO A 99 -13.99 -0.23 -14.67
N PRO A 100 -13.86 -1.55 -14.44
CA PRO A 100 -14.02 -2.26 -13.18
C PRO A 100 -12.71 -2.46 -12.38
N LEU A 101 -11.74 -1.55 -12.49
CA LEU A 101 -10.47 -1.59 -11.78
C LEU A 101 -10.48 -0.62 -10.59
N ALA A 102 -10.25 -1.14 -9.39
CA ALA A 102 -9.90 -0.36 -8.22
C ALA A 102 -8.37 -0.20 -8.10
N TRP A 103 -7.92 0.78 -7.35
CA TRP A 103 -6.51 1.01 -7.07
C TRP A 103 -6.26 1.11 -5.56
N LEU A 104 -5.42 0.25 -5.01
CA LEU A 104 -4.89 0.42 -3.67
C LEU A 104 -3.66 1.32 -3.76
N ALA A 105 -3.86 2.61 -3.53
CA ALA A 105 -2.86 3.64 -3.71
C ALA A 105 -1.85 3.70 -2.54
N TYR A 106 -2.25 3.24 -1.36
CA TYR A 106 -1.43 3.33 -0.16
C TYR A 106 -1.77 2.20 0.80
N LEU A 107 -0.76 1.52 1.34
CA LEU A 107 -0.89 0.62 2.48
C LEU A 107 0.44 0.57 3.22
N HIS A 108 0.47 1.14 4.42
CA HIS A 108 1.62 1.06 5.29
C HIS A 108 1.24 0.65 6.71
N VAL A 109 2.04 -0.25 7.28
CA VAL A 109 1.94 -0.68 8.67
C VAL A 109 3.19 -0.25 9.40
N SER A 110 3.00 0.47 10.49
CA SER A 110 4.08 0.95 11.35
C SER A 110 4.87 -0.23 11.91
N ARG A 111 6.19 -0.12 11.94
CA ARG A 111 7.14 -1.19 12.28
C ARG A 111 6.76 -1.99 13.54
N PRO A 112 6.36 -1.35 14.68
CA PRO A 112 5.99 -2.07 15.90
C PRO A 112 4.75 -2.96 15.76
N TYR A 113 3.93 -2.73 14.73
CA TYR A 113 2.65 -3.42 14.51
C TYR A 113 2.69 -4.45 13.38
N ARG A 114 3.85 -4.60 12.72
CA ARG A 114 4.00 -5.58 11.63
C ARG A 114 3.89 -7.01 12.14
N ARG A 115 3.45 -7.92 11.25
CA ARG A 115 3.26 -9.35 11.51
C ARG A 115 2.21 -9.64 12.60
N ARG A 116 1.33 -8.67 12.88
CA ARG A 116 0.23 -8.77 13.86
C ARG A 116 -1.16 -8.75 13.20
N GLY A 117 -1.24 -8.91 11.88
CA GLY A 117 -2.50 -8.94 11.13
C GLY A 117 -3.01 -7.58 10.61
N VAL A 118 -2.38 -6.45 10.98
CA VAL A 118 -2.84 -5.10 10.59
C VAL A 118 -3.00 -4.94 9.08
N ALA A 119 -1.98 -5.35 8.30
CA ALA A 119 -2.04 -5.25 6.83
C ALA A 119 -3.17 -6.10 6.26
N GLN A 120 -3.41 -7.28 6.82
CA GLN A 120 -4.49 -8.17 6.38
C GLN A 120 -5.86 -7.53 6.60
N SER A 121 -6.12 -7.00 7.79
CA SER A 121 -7.40 -6.34 8.09
C SER A 121 -7.64 -5.09 7.21
N LEU A 122 -6.59 -4.30 6.97
CA LEU A 122 -6.67 -3.13 6.06
C LEU A 122 -6.94 -3.54 4.61
N TRP A 123 -6.28 -4.61 4.14
CA TRP A 123 -6.48 -5.16 2.80
C TRP A 123 -7.92 -5.66 2.62
N GLU A 124 -8.42 -6.46 3.54
CA GLU A 124 -9.79 -7.00 3.50
C GLU A 124 -10.82 -5.87 3.45
N ALA A 125 -10.68 -4.84 4.30
CA ALA A 125 -11.56 -3.68 4.28
C ALA A 125 -11.47 -2.89 2.96
N ALA A 126 -10.29 -2.75 2.36
CA ALA A 126 -10.12 -2.10 1.07
C ALA A 126 -10.77 -2.91 -0.07
N VAL A 127 -10.61 -4.24 -0.05
CA VAL A 127 -11.26 -5.15 -1.00
C VAL A 127 -12.78 -5.07 -0.89
N ASP A 128 -13.33 -5.11 0.32
CA ASP A 128 -14.78 -5.00 0.53
C ASP A 128 -15.34 -3.69 -0.07
N ILE A 129 -14.65 -2.57 0.13
CA ILE A 129 -15.04 -1.27 -0.44
C ILE A 129 -14.97 -1.31 -1.97
N ALA A 130 -13.92 -1.91 -2.55
CA ALA A 130 -13.77 -2.03 -3.99
C ALA A 130 -14.88 -2.90 -4.60
N VAL A 131 -15.18 -4.05 -4.00
CA VAL A 131 -16.26 -4.96 -4.43
C VAL A 131 -17.63 -4.27 -4.37
N VAL A 132 -17.92 -3.57 -3.28
CA VAL A 132 -19.18 -2.81 -3.15
C VAL A 132 -19.31 -1.71 -4.22
N ALA A 133 -18.18 -1.15 -4.66
CA ALA A 133 -18.16 -0.17 -5.76
C ALA A 133 -18.22 -0.82 -7.16
N GLY A 134 -18.26 -2.16 -7.26
CA GLY A 134 -18.36 -2.89 -8.52
C GLY A 134 -17.02 -3.18 -9.17
N ALA A 135 -15.92 -3.08 -8.44
CA ALA A 135 -14.63 -3.47 -8.96
C ALA A 135 -14.50 -5.00 -9.08
N GLU A 136 -13.94 -5.46 -10.19
CA GLU A 136 -13.63 -6.87 -10.45
C GLU A 136 -12.15 -7.19 -10.17
N ARG A 137 -11.33 -6.16 -10.13
CA ARG A 137 -9.88 -6.25 -9.91
C ARG A 137 -9.39 -5.08 -9.07
N ILE A 138 -8.30 -5.30 -8.35
CA ILE A 138 -7.59 -4.24 -7.65
C ILE A 138 -6.12 -4.21 -8.07
N TYR A 139 -5.63 -3.04 -8.44
CA TYR A 139 -4.26 -2.79 -8.86
C TYR A 139 -3.43 -2.27 -7.68
N VAL A 140 -2.17 -2.65 -7.64
CA VAL A 140 -1.21 -2.24 -6.61
C VAL A 140 0.14 -1.97 -7.24
N SER A 141 0.76 -0.84 -6.92
CA SER A 141 2.19 -0.61 -7.08
C SER A 141 2.86 -0.93 -5.75
N ALA A 142 3.69 -1.95 -5.71
CA ALA A 142 4.30 -2.43 -4.48
C ALA A 142 5.80 -2.12 -4.46
N THR A 143 6.27 -1.40 -3.45
CA THR A 143 7.71 -1.28 -3.20
C THR A 143 8.35 -2.66 -3.31
N PRO A 144 9.48 -2.84 -4.02
CA PRO A 144 10.01 -4.15 -4.39
C PRO A 144 10.62 -4.95 -3.21
N THR A 145 10.20 -4.67 -1.98
CA THR A 145 10.68 -5.38 -0.79
C THR A 145 10.01 -6.73 -0.61
N GLU A 146 10.70 -7.62 0.09
CA GLU A 146 10.18 -8.93 0.48
C GLU A 146 8.83 -8.84 1.18
N SER A 147 8.70 -7.89 2.10
CA SER A 147 7.50 -7.72 2.91
C SER A 147 6.30 -7.27 2.09
N ALA A 148 6.48 -6.24 1.22
CA ALA A 148 5.39 -5.67 0.44
C ALA A 148 4.94 -6.62 -0.68
N VAL A 149 5.83 -7.02 -1.57
CA VAL A 149 5.49 -7.92 -2.69
C VAL A 149 5.01 -9.27 -2.17
N GLY A 150 5.71 -9.84 -1.18
CA GLY A 150 5.34 -11.12 -0.58
C GLY A 150 3.96 -11.08 0.10
N PHE A 151 3.54 -9.93 0.64
CA PHE A 151 2.20 -9.75 1.18
C PHE A 151 1.15 -9.89 0.07
N TYR A 152 1.28 -9.14 -1.03
CA TYR A 152 0.30 -9.17 -2.12
C TYR A 152 0.26 -10.49 -2.88
N LEU A 153 1.39 -11.17 -3.05
CA LEU A 153 1.42 -12.51 -3.63
C LEU A 153 0.60 -13.51 -2.77
N ARG A 154 0.65 -13.39 -1.45
CA ARG A 154 -0.20 -14.21 -0.54
C ARG A 154 -1.69 -13.87 -0.62
N GLN A 155 -2.03 -12.66 -1.06
CA GLN A 155 -3.42 -12.27 -1.37
C GLN A 155 -3.91 -12.80 -2.74
N GLY A 156 -3.07 -13.53 -3.49
CA GLY A 156 -3.39 -14.04 -4.81
C GLY A 156 -3.14 -13.05 -5.95
N CYS A 157 -2.48 -11.92 -5.65
CA CYS A 157 -2.07 -11.00 -6.71
C CYS A 157 -0.97 -11.63 -7.58
N ARG A 158 -0.92 -11.19 -8.83
CA ARG A 158 0.07 -11.58 -9.83
C ARG A 158 0.59 -10.34 -10.55
N LEU A 159 1.67 -10.47 -11.29
CA LEU A 159 2.17 -9.39 -12.14
C LEU A 159 1.06 -8.84 -13.04
N ALA A 160 0.96 -7.52 -13.09
CA ALA A 160 0.08 -6.85 -14.02
C ALA A 160 0.65 -6.97 -15.44
N ASP A 161 -0.15 -7.51 -16.36
CA ASP A 161 0.17 -7.60 -17.78
C ASP A 161 -1.09 -7.28 -18.60
N PRO A 162 -1.10 -6.16 -19.32
CA PRO A 162 -0.12 -5.06 -19.28
C PRO A 162 -0.13 -4.29 -17.94
N VAL A 163 0.96 -3.61 -17.63
CA VAL A 163 1.00 -2.64 -16.53
C VAL A 163 0.13 -1.42 -16.87
N HIS A 164 -0.43 -0.78 -15.83
CA HIS A 164 -1.19 0.46 -16.01
C HIS A 164 -0.23 1.62 -16.36
N PRO A 165 -0.39 2.31 -17.52
CA PRO A 165 0.62 3.24 -18.02
C PRO A 165 0.93 4.40 -17.08
N GLU A 166 -0.10 5.03 -16.51
CA GLU A 166 0.07 6.18 -15.63
C GLU A 166 0.71 5.78 -14.29
N LEU A 167 0.24 4.67 -13.69
CA LEU A 167 0.80 4.18 -12.43
C LEU A 167 2.24 3.69 -12.59
N PHE A 168 2.55 3.04 -13.71
CA PHE A 168 3.92 2.65 -14.02
C PHE A 168 4.83 3.88 -14.24
N SER A 169 4.33 4.90 -14.90
CA SER A 169 5.11 6.14 -15.12
C SER A 169 5.39 6.88 -13.80
N ALA A 170 4.46 6.80 -12.84
CA ALA A 170 4.62 7.42 -11.53
C ALA A 170 5.60 6.66 -10.62
N GLU A 171 5.59 5.33 -10.67
CA GLU A 171 6.35 4.44 -9.79
C GLU A 171 7.05 3.32 -10.59
N PRO A 172 8.00 3.66 -11.51
CA PRO A 172 8.59 2.69 -12.44
C PRO A 172 9.48 1.64 -11.76
N GLU A 173 9.94 1.91 -10.55
CA GLU A 173 10.78 0.98 -9.77
C GLU A 173 9.96 -0.02 -8.94
N ASP A 174 8.64 0.20 -8.83
CA ASP A 174 7.76 -0.65 -8.05
C ASP A 174 7.36 -1.91 -8.84
N ILE A 175 6.93 -2.93 -8.11
CA ILE A 175 6.36 -4.15 -8.68
C ILE A 175 4.86 -3.94 -8.85
N HIS A 176 4.42 -3.89 -10.10
CA HIS A 176 3.03 -3.68 -10.45
C HIS A 176 2.27 -5.00 -10.44
N LEU A 177 1.25 -5.07 -9.60
CA LEU A 177 0.47 -6.28 -9.35
C LEU A 177 -1.02 -6.03 -9.55
N VAL A 178 -1.75 -7.08 -9.86
CA VAL A 178 -3.22 -7.07 -9.94
C VAL A 178 -3.78 -8.31 -9.26
N CYS A 179 -4.84 -8.10 -8.45
CA CYS A 179 -5.62 -9.18 -7.86
C CYS A 179 -7.01 -9.22 -8.49
N SER A 180 -7.53 -10.43 -8.76
CA SER A 180 -8.95 -10.64 -9.04
C SER A 180 -9.73 -10.55 -7.73
N LEU A 181 -10.91 -9.95 -7.80
CA LEU A 181 -11.86 -9.83 -6.69
C LEU A 181 -13.10 -10.72 -6.86
N LEU A 182 -13.12 -11.52 -7.97
CA LEU A 182 -14.19 -12.46 -8.34
C LEU A 182 -13.73 -13.90 -8.13
#